data_0818763646de582e1d892ab40028c7f0
#
_entry.id   0818763646de582e1d892ab40028c7f0
#
_cell.length_a   1.000
_cell.length_b   1.000
_cell.length_c   1.000
_cell.angle_alpha   90.00
_cell.angle_beta   90.00
_cell.angle_gamma   90.00
#
_symmetry.space_group_name_H-M   'P 1'
#
loop_
_entity.id
_entity.type
_entity.pdbx_description
1 polymer ?
#
loop_
_entity_poly.entity_id
_entity_poly.type
_entity_poly.pdbx_seq_one_letter_code
_entity_poly.pdbx_strand_id
1 'polypeptide(L)'
;MKNTNENNEMHVSRTHELPKMAICYDFDHTLSPDDMQTFSLIPSFGIDPGDFWAESDALAKANLMDKNLAWMFELIKYSKFKGKSLSRDYFRSVGKDVLLYKGVEEWFTFVNEYALARGIEVEHYIISSGLKEIIEGNPIAKYIKRIYASSFLYSADGIAEWPAQSVNYTNKTQFIFRIAKGILEEHDERVNDNMPHSKYAIPYENFVYIGDSSTDIPCMTLIRSKGGYSIGVFDPVSKNKKKVYQLFNDERINFYAPARYSKDSPIADYIRQIIDEVAMRETHRATEQQLKSPAEAYRRRMMISRAFSELDIDMPKEERETLEKMLGYFDETSST
;
A
#
# COMPACT_ATOMS: atom_id res chain seq x y z
N MET A 1 -10.79 -20.54 -60.06
CA MET A 1 -9.66 -20.04 -59.30
C MET A 1 -10.22 -19.36 -58.08
N LYS A 2 -9.91 -19.91 -56.94
CA LYS A 2 -10.49 -19.55 -55.62
C LYS A 2 -9.81 -18.31 -55.08
N ASN A 3 -10.59 -17.25 -54.77
CA ASN A 3 -10.16 -16.14 -53.93
C ASN A 3 -10.62 -16.43 -52.50
N THR A 4 -9.67 -16.70 -51.64
CA THR A 4 -9.83 -16.78 -50.20
C THR A 4 -9.61 -15.40 -49.62
N ASN A 5 -10.69 -14.77 -49.17
CA ASN A 5 -10.62 -13.61 -48.28
C ASN A 5 -10.31 -14.10 -46.85
N GLU A 6 -9.12 -13.89 -46.40
CA GLU A 6 -8.74 -13.99 -44.97
C GLU A 6 -9.16 -12.71 -44.29
N ASN A 7 -10.25 -12.74 -43.56
CA ASN A 7 -10.60 -11.72 -42.57
C ASN A 7 -9.67 -11.90 -41.37
N ASN A 8 -8.70 -11.02 -41.27
CA ASN A 8 -7.83 -10.90 -40.12
C ASN A 8 -8.60 -10.12 -39.04
N GLU A 9 -9.38 -10.81 -38.24
CA GLU A 9 -9.94 -10.26 -37.00
C GLU A 9 -8.81 -10.08 -35.98
N MET A 10 -8.34 -8.86 -35.88
CA MET A 10 -7.41 -8.45 -34.85
C MET A 10 -8.19 -8.38 -33.51
N HIS A 11 -8.32 -9.52 -32.84
CA HIS A 11 -8.71 -9.56 -31.43
C HIS A 11 -7.61 -8.87 -30.61
N VAL A 12 -7.76 -7.58 -30.40
CA VAL A 12 -7.03 -6.89 -29.34
C VAL A 12 -7.60 -7.38 -28.01
N SER A 13 -7.00 -8.44 -27.50
CA SER A 13 -7.20 -8.86 -26.13
C SER A 13 -6.72 -7.73 -25.21
N ARG A 14 -7.62 -6.84 -24.79
CA ARG A 14 -7.39 -6.00 -23.62
C ARG A 14 -7.27 -6.95 -22.43
N THR A 15 -6.05 -7.21 -21.99
CA THR A 15 -5.81 -7.77 -20.67
C THR A 15 -6.40 -6.77 -19.67
N HIS A 16 -7.62 -7.03 -19.19
CA HIS A 16 -8.21 -6.28 -18.10
C HIS A 16 -7.33 -6.56 -16.86
N GLU A 17 -6.48 -5.58 -16.49
CA GLU A 17 -5.79 -5.65 -15.20
C GLU A 17 -6.87 -5.77 -14.11
N LEU A 18 -6.65 -6.71 -13.18
CA LEU A 18 -7.55 -6.89 -12.05
C LEU A 18 -7.57 -5.64 -11.17
N PRO A 19 -8.74 -5.29 -10.61
CA PRO A 19 -8.80 -4.26 -9.57
C PRO A 19 -7.86 -4.59 -8.43
N LYS A 20 -7.16 -3.55 -7.93
CA LYS A 20 -6.14 -3.69 -6.91
C LYS A 20 -6.64 -3.30 -5.53
N MET A 21 -6.14 -4.01 -4.53
CA MET A 21 -6.32 -3.71 -3.12
C MET A 21 -4.93 -3.64 -2.45
N ALA A 22 -4.70 -2.66 -1.58
CA ALA A 22 -3.48 -2.54 -0.80
C ALA A 22 -3.71 -2.95 0.65
N ILE A 23 -2.85 -3.83 1.18
CA ILE A 23 -2.78 -4.08 2.62
C ILE A 23 -1.42 -3.57 3.11
N CYS A 24 -1.48 -2.54 3.95
CA CYS A 24 -0.32 -1.91 4.56
C CYS A 24 -0.17 -2.40 6.00
N TYR A 25 1.02 -2.78 6.38
CA TYR A 25 1.34 -3.29 7.71
C TYR A 25 2.39 -2.41 8.38
N ASP A 26 2.24 -2.10 9.66
CA ASP A 26 3.39 -1.89 10.50
C ASP A 26 4.11 -3.23 10.72
N PHE A 27 5.36 -3.22 11.22
CA PHE A 27 6.13 -4.46 11.37
C PHE A 27 6.28 -4.85 12.84
N ASP A 28 6.92 -4.01 13.65
CA ASP A 28 7.18 -4.27 15.06
C ASP A 28 5.86 -4.30 15.85
N HIS A 29 5.68 -5.27 16.75
CA HIS A 29 4.43 -5.53 17.50
C HIS A 29 3.17 -5.76 16.64
N THR A 30 3.33 -5.77 15.31
CA THR A 30 2.24 -6.02 14.34
C THR A 30 2.43 -7.37 13.62
N LEU A 31 3.53 -7.55 12.89
CA LEU A 31 3.91 -8.84 12.28
C LEU A 31 4.93 -9.59 13.13
N SER A 32 5.75 -8.88 13.88
CA SER A 32 6.73 -9.38 14.86
C SER A 32 6.23 -9.12 16.28
N PRO A 33 6.51 -9.99 17.27
CA PRO A 33 6.09 -9.78 18.66
C PRO A 33 6.87 -8.70 19.40
N ASP A 34 8.01 -8.25 18.87
CA ASP A 34 8.88 -7.26 19.50
C ASP A 34 9.56 -6.38 18.46
N ASP A 35 10.27 -5.34 18.89
CA ASP A 35 11.10 -4.52 18.03
C ASP A 35 12.18 -5.38 17.34
N MET A 36 12.29 -5.30 16.02
CA MET A 36 13.18 -6.17 15.24
C MET A 36 14.65 -6.11 15.66
N GLN A 37 15.08 -5.02 16.26
CA GLN A 37 16.46 -4.82 16.72
C GLN A 37 16.77 -5.60 17.98
N THR A 38 15.74 -6.01 18.76
CA THR A 38 15.90 -6.66 20.06
C THR A 38 16.27 -8.14 19.95
N PHE A 39 15.96 -8.79 18.84
CA PHE A 39 16.18 -10.23 18.68
C PHE A 39 17.66 -10.61 18.63
N SER A 40 18.45 -9.99 17.76
CA SER A 40 19.88 -10.32 17.62
C SER A 40 20.77 -9.10 17.42
N LEU A 41 20.29 -7.98 16.88
CA LEU A 41 21.10 -6.82 16.57
C LEU A 41 21.69 -6.16 17.83
N ILE A 42 20.86 -5.67 18.74
CA ILE A 42 21.28 -5.02 19.99
C ILE A 42 22.07 -5.99 20.87
N PRO A 43 21.58 -7.22 21.11
CA PRO A 43 22.35 -8.21 21.87
C PRO A 43 23.73 -8.52 21.29
N SER A 44 23.90 -8.41 19.98
CA SER A 44 25.19 -8.62 19.32
C SER A 44 26.28 -7.64 19.76
N PHE A 45 25.93 -6.51 20.31
CA PHE A 45 26.87 -5.55 20.93
C PHE A 45 27.16 -5.87 22.41
N GLY A 46 26.51 -6.89 22.98
CA GLY A 46 26.61 -7.21 24.42
C GLY A 46 25.91 -6.19 25.30
N ILE A 47 24.79 -5.64 24.82
CA ILE A 47 23.98 -4.63 25.49
C ILE A 47 22.58 -5.20 25.70
N ASP A 48 22.00 -4.91 26.85
CA ASP A 48 20.57 -5.20 27.09
C ASP A 48 19.70 -4.28 26.22
N PRO A 49 18.68 -4.81 25.54
CA PRO A 49 17.79 -3.98 24.73
C PRO A 49 17.11 -2.85 25.50
N GLY A 50 16.71 -3.08 26.76
CA GLY A 50 16.11 -2.05 27.62
C GLY A 50 17.06 -0.89 27.91
N ASP A 51 18.34 -1.19 28.18
CA ASP A 51 19.38 -0.17 28.39
C ASP A 51 19.61 0.62 27.09
N PHE A 52 19.70 -0.05 25.95
CA PHE A 52 19.86 0.61 24.66
C PHE A 52 18.72 1.60 24.36
N TRP A 53 17.47 1.19 24.55
CA TRP A 53 16.31 2.05 24.32
C TRP A 53 16.25 3.21 25.32
N ALA A 54 16.61 2.97 26.58
CA ALA A 54 16.70 4.04 27.60
C ALA A 54 17.74 5.09 27.25
N GLU A 55 18.94 4.68 26.78
CA GLU A 55 20.00 5.60 26.33
C GLU A 55 19.55 6.39 25.10
N SER A 56 18.94 5.71 24.12
CA SER A 56 18.42 6.35 22.90
C SER A 56 17.32 7.39 23.21
N ASP A 57 16.37 7.05 24.09
CA ASP A 57 15.32 7.98 24.53
C ASP A 57 15.90 9.18 25.29
N ALA A 58 16.89 8.96 26.14
CA ALA A 58 17.57 10.02 26.86
C ALA A 58 18.34 10.96 25.91
N LEU A 59 19.02 10.40 24.90
CA LEU A 59 19.68 11.16 23.85
C LEU A 59 18.69 12.03 23.07
N ALA A 60 17.58 11.43 22.62
CA ALA A 60 16.54 12.14 21.89
C ALA A 60 15.97 13.31 22.69
N LYS A 61 15.66 13.08 23.97
CA LYS A 61 15.11 14.09 24.88
C LYS A 61 16.09 15.23 25.15
N ALA A 62 17.36 14.92 25.42
CA ALA A 62 18.38 15.91 25.74
C ALA A 62 18.67 16.84 24.55
N ASN A 63 18.51 16.36 23.31
CA ASN A 63 18.87 17.09 22.12
C ASN A 63 17.65 17.52 21.27
N LEU A 64 16.42 17.30 21.74
CA LEU A 64 15.18 17.60 21.03
C LEU A 64 15.16 16.97 19.62
N MET A 65 15.69 15.76 19.49
CA MET A 65 15.83 15.09 18.20
C MET A 65 14.77 14.00 18.00
N ASP A 66 14.60 13.63 16.75
CA ASP A 66 13.76 12.50 16.35
C ASP A 66 14.26 11.19 17.00
N LYS A 67 13.33 10.40 17.55
CA LYS A 67 13.67 9.16 18.26
C LYS A 67 14.34 8.12 17.35
N ASN A 68 13.90 8.06 16.08
CA ASN A 68 14.49 7.11 15.13
C ASN A 68 15.93 7.52 14.78
N LEU A 69 16.18 8.81 14.60
CA LEU A 69 17.56 9.30 14.42
C LEU A 69 18.41 9.03 15.64
N ALA A 70 17.85 9.07 16.85
CA ALA A 70 18.59 8.80 18.08
C ALA A 70 19.06 7.34 18.16
N TRP A 71 18.16 6.36 17.97
CA TRP A 71 18.57 4.96 18.02
C TRP A 71 19.50 4.58 16.85
N MET A 72 19.29 5.17 15.66
CA MET A 72 20.20 4.95 14.52
C MET A 72 21.61 5.50 14.81
N PHE A 73 21.70 6.66 15.46
CA PHE A 73 22.95 7.22 15.90
C PHE A 73 23.64 6.31 16.94
N GLU A 74 22.90 5.85 17.95
CA GLU A 74 23.47 4.96 18.98
C GLU A 74 23.95 3.64 18.36
N LEU A 75 23.27 3.06 17.39
CA LEU A 75 23.76 1.88 16.66
C LEU A 75 25.12 2.13 16.00
N ILE A 76 25.29 3.25 15.30
CA ILE A 76 26.57 3.62 14.67
C ILE A 76 27.66 3.83 15.75
N LYS A 77 27.33 4.49 16.85
CA LYS A 77 28.23 4.71 17.98
C LYS A 77 28.70 3.40 18.58
N TYR A 78 27.77 2.47 18.86
CA TYR A 78 28.10 1.15 19.40
C TYR A 78 28.91 0.30 18.41
N SER A 79 28.58 0.35 17.12
CA SER A 79 29.34 -0.29 16.06
C SER A 79 30.83 0.13 16.10
N LYS A 80 31.08 1.44 16.15
CA LYS A 80 32.45 1.99 16.24
C LYS A 80 33.13 1.59 17.55
N PHE A 81 32.44 1.67 18.67
CA PHE A 81 32.99 1.34 19.98
C PHE A 81 33.36 -0.15 20.12
N LYS A 82 32.53 -1.03 19.56
CA LYS A 82 32.74 -2.49 19.62
C LYS A 82 33.55 -3.03 18.44
N GLY A 83 33.97 -2.19 17.48
CA GLY A 83 34.67 -2.61 16.27
C GLY A 83 33.83 -3.54 15.39
N LYS A 84 32.50 -3.45 15.44
CA LYS A 84 31.56 -4.31 14.71
C LYS A 84 31.03 -3.59 13.48
N SER A 85 31.24 -4.16 12.31
CA SER A 85 30.81 -3.57 11.06
C SER A 85 29.32 -3.75 10.82
N LEU A 86 28.60 -2.66 10.56
CA LEU A 86 27.17 -2.64 10.23
C LEU A 86 27.01 -2.55 8.71
N SER A 87 27.18 -3.70 8.02
CA SER A 87 26.92 -3.77 6.60
C SER A 87 25.46 -4.09 6.28
N ARG A 88 25.04 -3.79 5.04
CA ARG A 88 23.70 -4.16 4.54
C ARG A 88 23.43 -5.66 4.68
N ASP A 89 24.41 -6.50 4.33
CA ASP A 89 24.27 -7.96 4.42
C ASP A 89 24.21 -8.44 5.86
N TYR A 90 24.91 -7.75 6.78
CA TYR A 90 24.78 -8.04 8.20
C TYR A 90 23.37 -7.74 8.70
N PHE A 91 22.79 -6.59 8.39
CA PHE A 91 21.40 -6.30 8.75
C PHE A 91 20.41 -7.30 8.15
N ARG A 92 20.59 -7.69 6.89
CA ARG A 92 19.77 -8.75 6.28
C ARG A 92 19.92 -10.10 6.99
N SER A 93 21.13 -10.42 7.47
CA SER A 93 21.31 -11.66 8.24
C SER A 93 20.55 -11.64 9.56
N VAL A 94 20.51 -10.48 10.24
CA VAL A 94 19.70 -10.24 11.45
C VAL A 94 18.21 -10.46 11.18
N GLY A 95 17.73 -10.09 9.99
CA GLY A 95 16.31 -10.26 9.63
C GLY A 95 15.82 -11.71 9.68
N LYS A 96 16.72 -12.69 9.55
CA LYS A 96 16.39 -14.12 9.66
C LYS A 96 16.08 -14.55 11.10
N ASP A 97 16.59 -13.82 12.08
CA ASP A 97 16.42 -14.12 13.50
C ASP A 97 15.16 -13.46 14.07
N VAL A 98 14.54 -12.54 13.32
CA VAL A 98 13.34 -11.83 13.75
C VAL A 98 12.15 -12.79 13.75
N LEU A 99 11.57 -13.00 14.93
CA LEU A 99 10.41 -13.86 15.08
C LEU A 99 9.15 -13.17 14.53
N LEU A 100 8.25 -13.98 14.00
CA LEU A 100 6.96 -13.53 13.49
C LEU A 100 5.82 -14.07 14.35
N TYR A 101 4.72 -13.35 14.44
CA TYR A 101 3.51 -13.86 15.04
C TYR A 101 2.98 -15.09 14.29
N LYS A 102 2.24 -15.95 15.02
CA LYS A 102 1.70 -17.19 14.48
C LYS A 102 0.86 -16.93 13.22
N GLY A 103 1.21 -17.62 12.14
CA GLY A 103 0.49 -17.65 10.88
C GLY A 103 0.91 -16.53 9.88
N VAL A 104 1.87 -15.67 10.22
CA VAL A 104 2.32 -14.60 9.32
C VAL A 104 2.97 -15.14 8.05
N GLU A 105 3.70 -16.24 8.12
CA GLU A 105 4.36 -16.81 6.94
C GLU A 105 3.38 -17.30 5.88
N GLU A 106 2.25 -17.88 6.30
CA GLU A 106 1.22 -18.39 5.41
C GLU A 106 0.17 -17.34 5.04
N TRP A 107 0.14 -16.22 5.77
CA TRP A 107 -0.85 -15.16 5.64
C TRP A 107 -0.95 -14.58 4.23
N PHE A 108 0.17 -14.23 3.65
CA PHE A 108 0.21 -13.56 2.35
C PHE A 108 -0.31 -14.46 1.23
N THR A 109 0.09 -15.73 1.23
CA THR A 109 -0.44 -16.72 0.27
C THR A 109 -1.94 -16.90 0.42
N PHE A 110 -2.41 -17.06 1.67
CA PHE A 110 -3.84 -17.21 1.97
C PHE A 110 -4.66 -16.01 1.48
N VAL A 111 -4.21 -14.78 1.76
CA VAL A 111 -4.92 -13.56 1.37
C VAL A 111 -4.95 -13.41 -0.16
N ASN A 112 -3.80 -13.64 -0.82
CA ASN A 112 -3.69 -13.55 -2.27
C ASN A 112 -4.59 -14.57 -2.99
N GLU A 113 -4.60 -15.82 -2.55
CA GLU A 113 -5.47 -16.86 -3.11
C GLU A 113 -6.95 -16.52 -2.96
N TYR A 114 -7.34 -16.05 -1.75
CA TYR A 114 -8.72 -15.69 -1.47
C TYR A 114 -9.20 -14.51 -2.32
N ALA A 115 -8.37 -13.49 -2.48
CA ALA A 115 -8.69 -12.31 -3.28
C ALA A 115 -8.70 -12.61 -4.78
N LEU A 116 -7.73 -13.38 -5.27
CA LEU A 116 -7.65 -13.76 -6.68
C LEU A 116 -8.89 -14.57 -7.11
N ALA A 117 -9.39 -15.46 -6.25
CA ALA A 117 -10.63 -16.19 -6.51
C ALA A 117 -11.88 -15.29 -6.62
N ARG A 118 -11.76 -14.00 -6.25
CA ARG A 118 -12.80 -12.97 -6.36
C ARG A 118 -12.48 -11.89 -7.40
N GLY A 119 -11.46 -12.11 -8.20
CA GLY A 119 -11.04 -11.17 -9.24
C GLY A 119 -10.35 -9.92 -8.69
N ILE A 120 -9.74 -9.98 -7.50
CA ILE A 120 -8.98 -8.87 -6.89
C ILE A 120 -7.51 -9.24 -6.78
N GLU A 121 -6.62 -8.34 -7.19
CA GLU A 121 -5.18 -8.41 -6.94
C GLU A 121 -4.84 -7.70 -5.63
N VAL A 122 -4.20 -8.39 -4.67
CA VAL A 122 -3.73 -7.77 -3.43
C VAL A 122 -2.25 -7.46 -3.52
N GLU A 123 -1.88 -6.22 -3.23
CA GLU A 123 -0.51 -5.78 -3.06
C GLU A 123 -0.24 -5.54 -1.56
N HIS A 124 0.84 -6.15 -1.04
CA HIS A 124 1.24 -6.02 0.36
C HIS A 124 2.38 -5.02 0.51
N TYR A 125 2.26 -4.13 1.50
CA TYR A 125 3.22 -3.07 1.80
C TYR A 125 3.58 -3.06 3.28
N ILE A 126 4.83 -2.82 3.61
CA ILE A 126 5.26 -2.56 5.00
C ILE A 126 5.60 -1.08 5.14
N ILE A 127 5.08 -0.44 6.20
CA ILE A 127 5.36 0.95 6.56
C ILE A 127 5.79 0.96 8.04
N SER A 128 7.10 0.91 8.29
CA SER A 128 7.68 0.66 9.61
C SER A 128 8.68 1.73 10.05
N SER A 129 8.75 1.98 11.34
CA SER A 129 9.81 2.81 11.93
C SER A 129 11.12 2.03 12.13
N GLY A 130 11.09 0.71 12.00
CA GLY A 130 12.25 -0.15 12.08
C GLY A 130 13.18 -0.06 10.86
N LEU A 131 14.14 -0.97 10.75
CA LEU A 131 15.17 -0.93 9.73
C LEU A 131 14.81 -1.77 8.49
N LYS A 132 14.81 -1.12 7.34
CA LYS A 132 14.44 -1.71 6.03
C LYS A 132 15.25 -2.96 5.73
N GLU A 133 16.55 -2.91 5.93
CA GLU A 133 17.45 -4.00 5.62
C GLU A 133 17.19 -5.26 6.46
N ILE A 134 16.74 -5.08 7.72
CA ILE A 134 16.32 -6.20 8.58
C ILE A 134 15.05 -6.82 8.01
N ILE A 135 14.07 -6.01 7.62
CA ILE A 135 12.82 -6.52 7.02
C ILE A 135 13.11 -7.22 5.69
N GLU A 136 14.01 -6.67 4.85
CA GLU A 136 14.44 -7.30 3.59
C GLU A 136 15.07 -8.68 3.80
N GLY A 137 15.70 -8.92 4.94
CA GLY A 137 16.30 -10.20 5.31
C GLY A 137 15.31 -11.24 5.85
N ASN A 138 14.09 -10.81 6.21
CA ASN A 138 13.07 -11.69 6.75
C ASN A 138 12.39 -12.52 5.63
N PRO A 139 12.03 -13.80 5.88
CA PRO A 139 11.39 -14.67 4.88
C PRO A 139 10.14 -14.11 4.21
N ILE A 140 9.40 -13.22 4.87
CA ILE A 140 8.18 -12.62 4.31
C ILE A 140 8.45 -11.53 3.26
N ALA A 141 9.67 -11.01 3.17
CA ALA A 141 10.01 -9.92 2.24
C ALA A 141 9.64 -10.23 0.78
N LYS A 142 9.68 -11.50 0.39
CA LYS A 142 9.29 -11.97 -0.96
C LYS A 142 7.84 -11.71 -1.36
N TYR A 143 6.95 -11.50 -0.37
CA TYR A 143 5.53 -11.20 -0.59
C TYR A 143 5.24 -9.70 -0.64
N ILE A 144 6.21 -8.88 -0.23
CA ILE A 144 6.01 -7.44 -0.02
C ILE A 144 6.37 -6.69 -1.31
N LYS A 145 5.42 -5.95 -1.85
CA LYS A 145 5.61 -5.12 -3.05
C LYS A 145 6.63 -4.01 -2.82
N ARG A 146 6.55 -3.34 -1.66
CA ARG A 146 7.48 -2.30 -1.25
C ARG A 146 7.58 -2.23 0.27
N ILE A 147 8.80 -2.07 0.77
CA ILE A 147 9.11 -1.84 2.17
C ILE A 147 9.50 -0.37 2.33
N TYR A 148 8.69 0.38 3.05
CA TYR A 148 8.95 1.74 3.48
C TYR A 148 9.36 1.71 4.95
N ALA A 149 10.63 1.89 5.22
CA ALA A 149 11.17 1.81 6.58
C ALA A 149 12.40 2.70 6.71
N SER A 150 12.87 2.93 7.94
CA SER A 150 14.13 3.64 8.16
C SER A 150 15.28 2.88 7.52
N SER A 151 16.29 3.57 7.02
CA SER A 151 17.43 2.96 6.33
C SER A 151 18.69 3.78 6.49
N PHE A 152 19.84 3.15 6.25
CA PHE A 152 21.15 3.82 6.29
C PHE A 152 21.68 4.16 4.90
N LEU A 153 22.43 5.26 4.83
CA LEU A 153 23.41 5.50 3.79
C LEU A 153 24.65 4.66 4.08
N TYR A 154 25.21 4.05 3.08
CA TYR A 154 26.37 3.19 3.19
C TYR A 154 27.59 3.81 2.49
N SER A 155 28.77 3.66 3.11
CA SER A 155 30.06 4.01 2.49
C SER A 155 30.35 3.19 1.25
N ALA A 156 31.42 3.54 0.56
CA ALA A 156 31.93 2.75 -0.57
C ALA A 156 32.28 1.31 -0.16
N ASP A 157 32.67 1.10 1.10
CA ASP A 157 32.97 -0.23 1.68
C ASP A 157 31.69 -0.96 2.16
N GLY A 158 30.52 -0.38 1.92
CA GLY A 158 29.23 -0.97 2.29
C GLY A 158 28.87 -0.93 3.76
N ILE A 159 29.47 -0.02 4.54
CA ILE A 159 29.24 0.16 5.98
C ILE A 159 28.27 1.31 6.21
N ALA A 160 27.33 1.13 7.13
CA ALA A 160 26.35 2.16 7.51
C ALA A 160 27.07 3.37 8.15
N GLU A 161 26.82 4.55 7.57
CA GLU A 161 27.45 5.81 8.00
C GLU A 161 26.46 6.82 8.56
N TRP A 162 25.29 6.92 7.93
CA TRP A 162 24.32 7.97 8.23
C TRP A 162 22.89 7.48 7.94
N PRO A 163 21.87 7.95 8.68
CA PRO A 163 20.49 7.69 8.32
C PRO A 163 20.15 8.26 6.92
N ALA A 164 19.83 7.40 5.95
CA ALA A 164 19.33 7.82 4.64
C ALA A 164 17.86 8.19 4.69
N GLN A 165 17.11 7.47 5.54
CA GLN A 165 15.67 7.68 5.74
C GLN A 165 15.31 7.40 7.19
N SER A 166 14.48 8.28 7.79
CA SER A 166 13.81 8.06 9.07
C SER A 166 12.31 8.04 8.83
N VAL A 167 11.66 6.95 9.24
CA VAL A 167 10.20 6.79 9.12
C VAL A 167 9.57 6.84 10.50
N ASN A 168 8.86 7.93 10.79
CA ASN A 168 8.20 8.17 12.07
C ASN A 168 6.71 8.45 11.88
N TYR A 169 5.99 8.64 12.98
CA TYR A 169 4.55 8.88 12.97
C TYR A 169 4.11 10.11 12.14
N THR A 170 5.00 11.08 11.89
CA THR A 170 4.65 12.28 11.14
C THR A 170 4.72 12.07 9.63
N ASN A 171 5.57 11.15 9.17
CA ASN A 171 5.82 10.94 7.75
C ASN A 171 5.33 9.58 7.21
N LYS A 172 4.83 8.66 8.04
CA LYS A 172 4.24 7.37 7.57
C LYS A 172 3.15 7.58 6.51
N THR A 173 2.35 8.64 6.63
CA THR A 173 1.22 8.90 5.72
C THR A 173 1.64 9.19 4.28
N GLN A 174 2.84 9.71 4.03
CA GLN A 174 3.31 9.94 2.67
C GLN A 174 3.32 8.66 1.83
N PHE A 175 3.59 7.52 2.45
CA PHE A 175 3.64 6.24 1.74
C PHE A 175 2.26 5.75 1.32
N ILE A 176 1.22 6.08 2.09
CA ILE A 176 -0.17 5.82 1.71
C ILE A 176 -0.53 6.62 0.43
N PHE A 177 -0.12 7.90 0.35
CA PHE A 177 -0.32 8.70 -0.87
C PHE A 177 0.44 8.12 -2.06
N ARG A 178 1.69 7.67 -1.86
CA ARG A 178 2.50 7.04 -2.91
C ARG A 178 1.87 5.77 -3.44
N ILE A 179 1.41 4.90 -2.56
CA ILE A 179 0.74 3.65 -2.93
C ILE A 179 -0.55 3.95 -3.70
N ALA A 180 -1.38 4.86 -3.20
CA ALA A 180 -2.64 5.24 -3.83
C ALA A 180 -2.42 5.76 -5.26
N LYS A 181 -1.40 6.59 -5.47
CA LYS A 181 -1.07 7.16 -6.79
C LYS A 181 -0.24 6.24 -7.69
N GLY A 182 0.31 5.13 -7.16
CA GLY A 182 1.22 4.24 -7.90
C GLY A 182 2.62 4.84 -8.11
N ILE A 183 3.01 5.85 -7.34
CA ILE A 183 4.31 6.55 -7.41
C ILE A 183 5.17 6.07 -6.24
N LEU A 184 5.73 4.87 -6.38
CA LEU A 184 6.29 4.11 -5.26
C LEU A 184 7.70 4.54 -4.83
N GLU A 185 8.45 5.24 -5.68
CA GLU A 185 9.82 5.64 -5.38
C GLU A 185 9.83 6.87 -4.44
N GLU A 186 10.60 6.80 -3.34
CA GLU A 186 10.61 7.81 -2.29
C GLU A 186 11.10 9.19 -2.77
N HIS A 187 12.00 9.21 -3.74
CA HIS A 187 12.54 10.45 -4.33
C HIS A 187 11.69 11.03 -5.46
N ASP A 188 10.62 10.34 -5.87
CA ASP A 188 9.78 10.80 -6.97
C ASP A 188 8.79 11.87 -6.48
N GLU A 189 9.03 13.10 -6.89
CA GLU A 189 8.24 14.28 -6.50
C GLU A 189 6.86 14.35 -7.17
N ARG A 190 6.60 13.54 -8.21
CA ARG A 190 5.29 13.48 -8.88
C ARG A 190 4.17 13.04 -7.95
N VAL A 191 4.50 12.51 -6.77
CA VAL A 191 3.51 12.27 -5.71
C VAL A 191 2.72 13.53 -5.35
N ASN A 192 3.29 14.73 -5.57
CA ASN A 192 2.66 16.02 -5.31
C ASN A 192 1.77 16.51 -6.45
N ASP A 193 1.86 15.90 -7.64
CA ASP A 193 1.03 16.30 -8.77
C ASP A 193 -0.45 16.12 -8.47
N ASN A 194 -1.26 17.05 -9.03
CA ASN A 194 -2.72 16.91 -8.94
C ASN A 194 -3.19 15.74 -9.82
N MET A 195 -3.63 14.67 -9.16
CA MET A 195 -4.15 13.48 -9.81
C MET A 195 -5.61 13.26 -9.40
N PRO A 196 -6.56 13.19 -10.35
CA PRO A 196 -7.93 12.84 -10.04
C PRO A 196 -8.02 11.45 -9.38
N HIS A 197 -8.90 11.28 -8.40
CA HIS A 197 -9.07 10.00 -7.67
C HIS A 197 -9.39 8.82 -8.61
N SER A 198 -10.08 9.08 -9.73
CA SER A 198 -10.37 8.06 -10.75
C SER A 198 -9.12 7.52 -11.48
N LYS A 199 -7.96 8.18 -11.32
CA LYS A 199 -6.67 7.75 -11.89
C LYS A 199 -5.73 7.15 -10.86
N TYR A 200 -6.17 6.99 -9.61
CA TYR A 200 -5.35 6.34 -8.59
C TYR A 200 -5.13 4.88 -8.97
N ALA A 201 -3.91 4.41 -8.76
CA ALA A 201 -3.56 3.00 -8.97
C ALA A 201 -4.34 2.09 -8.02
N ILE A 202 -4.54 2.55 -6.78
CA ILE A 202 -5.37 1.88 -5.79
C ILE A 202 -6.22 2.95 -5.10
N PRO A 203 -7.56 2.91 -5.24
CA PRO A 203 -8.44 3.83 -4.53
C PRO A 203 -8.37 3.61 -3.01
N TYR A 204 -8.53 4.67 -2.22
CA TYR A 204 -8.40 4.57 -0.75
C TYR A 204 -9.39 3.59 -0.12
N GLU A 205 -10.56 3.42 -0.71
CA GLU A 205 -11.59 2.48 -0.26
C GLU A 205 -11.15 1.02 -0.36
N ASN A 206 -10.10 0.76 -1.16
CA ASN A 206 -9.48 -0.55 -1.33
C ASN A 206 -8.20 -0.71 -0.47
N PHE A 207 -8.01 0.15 0.53
CA PHE A 207 -6.89 0.03 1.46
C PHE A 207 -7.31 -0.63 2.76
N VAL A 208 -6.39 -1.44 3.29
CA VAL A 208 -6.39 -1.88 4.69
C VAL A 208 -5.07 -1.46 5.32
N TYR A 209 -5.11 -0.91 6.53
CA TYR A 209 -3.93 -0.68 7.36
C TYR A 209 -4.01 -1.52 8.63
N ILE A 210 -2.94 -2.23 8.96
CA ILE A 210 -2.85 -3.06 10.16
C ILE A 210 -1.67 -2.57 10.99
N GLY A 211 -1.91 -2.22 12.25
CA GLY A 211 -0.88 -1.72 13.16
C GLY A 211 -1.29 -1.86 14.64
N ASP A 212 -0.37 -1.61 15.55
CA ASP A 212 -0.58 -1.81 17.01
C ASP A 212 -0.51 -0.50 17.82
N SER A 213 0.05 0.55 17.26
CA SER A 213 0.61 1.63 18.07
C SER A 213 0.09 3.03 17.72
N SER A 214 0.44 3.99 18.58
CA SER A 214 0.15 5.41 18.37
C SER A 214 0.85 5.99 17.14
N THR A 215 1.95 5.37 16.69
CA THR A 215 2.68 5.81 15.49
C THR A 215 1.90 5.55 14.21
N ASP A 216 0.93 4.64 14.24
CA ASP A 216 0.08 4.26 13.11
C ASP A 216 -1.19 5.11 12.99
N ILE A 217 -1.55 5.84 14.06
CA ILE A 217 -2.79 6.63 14.12
C ILE A 217 -2.99 7.54 12.89
N PRO A 218 -1.98 8.28 12.39
CA PRO A 218 -2.18 9.14 11.22
C PRO A 218 -2.58 8.33 9.97
N CYS A 219 -1.94 7.17 9.74
CA CYS A 219 -2.26 6.28 8.62
C CYS A 219 -3.66 5.65 8.78
N MET A 220 -3.96 5.14 9.98
CA MET A 220 -5.27 4.56 10.30
C MET A 220 -6.40 5.57 10.09
N THR A 221 -6.21 6.79 10.60
CA THR A 221 -7.20 7.87 10.46
C THR A 221 -7.38 8.27 9.00
N LEU A 222 -6.29 8.43 8.26
CA LEU A 222 -6.33 8.78 6.84
C LEU A 222 -7.13 7.75 6.04
N ILE A 223 -6.79 6.47 6.17
CA ILE A 223 -7.43 5.40 5.41
C ILE A 223 -8.91 5.29 5.78
N ARG A 224 -9.24 5.25 7.08
CA ARG A 224 -10.64 5.18 7.53
C ARG A 224 -11.46 6.38 7.04
N SER A 225 -10.93 7.59 7.13
CA SER A 225 -11.62 8.81 6.67
C SER A 225 -11.89 8.85 5.16
N LYS A 226 -11.17 8.04 4.40
CA LYS A 226 -11.31 7.89 2.94
C LYS A 226 -12.09 6.64 2.52
N GLY A 227 -12.74 5.94 3.46
CA GLY A 227 -13.59 4.79 3.18
C GLY A 227 -12.85 3.44 3.13
N GLY A 228 -11.56 3.41 3.45
CA GLY A 228 -10.79 2.18 3.65
C GLY A 228 -10.90 1.65 5.08
N TYR A 229 -10.11 0.63 5.41
CA TYR A 229 -10.21 -0.11 6.66
C TYR A 229 -8.93 -0.01 7.47
N SER A 230 -9.08 0.13 8.79
CA SER A 230 -7.96 0.14 9.73
C SER A 230 -8.19 -0.87 10.84
N ILE A 231 -7.20 -1.71 11.08
CA ILE A 231 -7.25 -2.83 12.04
C ILE A 231 -6.18 -2.59 13.11
N GLY A 232 -6.60 -2.50 14.36
CA GLY A 232 -5.69 -2.47 15.49
C GLY A 232 -5.36 -3.88 15.97
N VAL A 233 -4.09 -4.20 16.18
CA VAL A 233 -3.68 -5.49 16.74
C VAL A 233 -3.10 -5.33 18.14
N PHE A 234 -3.18 -6.40 18.93
CA PHE A 234 -2.59 -6.46 20.26
C PHE A 234 -1.92 -7.83 20.48
N ASP A 235 -0.89 -7.83 21.33
CA ASP A 235 -0.18 -9.07 21.64
C ASP A 235 -1.10 -10.13 22.26
N PRO A 236 -1.20 -11.33 21.64
CA PRO A 236 -2.08 -12.40 22.11
C PRO A 236 -1.65 -12.99 23.47
N VAL A 237 -0.40 -12.80 23.89
CA VAL A 237 0.14 -13.33 25.15
C VAL A 237 -0.21 -12.40 26.31
N SER A 238 0.17 -11.14 26.23
CA SER A 238 -0.12 -10.14 27.27
C SER A 238 -1.61 -9.83 27.39
N LYS A 239 -2.35 -10.00 26.30
CA LYS A 239 -3.79 -9.67 26.19
C LYS A 239 -4.13 -8.24 26.60
N ASN A 240 -3.15 -7.32 26.58
CA ASN A 240 -3.37 -5.93 26.92
C ASN A 240 -4.08 -5.20 25.76
N LYS A 241 -5.36 -4.92 25.97
CA LYS A 241 -6.22 -4.30 24.96
C LYS A 241 -6.38 -2.78 25.12
N LYS A 242 -5.71 -2.16 26.10
CA LYS A 242 -5.92 -0.75 26.44
C LYS A 242 -5.75 0.16 25.23
N LYS A 243 -4.67 -0.02 24.46
CA LYS A 243 -4.38 0.78 23.26
C LYS A 243 -5.47 0.62 22.20
N VAL A 244 -5.80 -0.62 21.82
CA VAL A 244 -6.77 -0.87 20.75
C VAL A 244 -8.19 -0.47 21.14
N TYR A 245 -8.56 -0.57 22.43
CA TYR A 245 -9.82 -0.03 22.92
C TYR A 245 -9.89 1.49 22.79
N GLN A 246 -8.80 2.19 23.11
CA GLN A 246 -8.72 3.63 22.92
C GLN A 246 -8.82 3.98 21.43
N LEU A 247 -8.05 3.33 20.56
CA LEU A 247 -8.10 3.54 19.11
C LEU A 247 -9.52 3.32 18.53
N PHE A 248 -10.22 2.31 19.03
CA PHE A 248 -11.58 2.00 18.60
C PHE A 248 -12.59 3.05 19.07
N ASN A 249 -12.52 3.43 20.35
CA ASN A 249 -13.38 4.48 20.93
C ASN A 249 -13.14 5.86 20.31
N ASP A 250 -11.88 6.16 19.97
CA ASP A 250 -11.49 7.39 19.28
C ASP A 250 -11.79 7.34 17.77
N GLU A 251 -12.47 6.30 17.32
CA GLU A 251 -12.83 6.06 15.92
C GLU A 251 -11.64 6.04 14.94
N ARG A 252 -10.46 5.62 15.39
CA ARG A 252 -9.26 5.50 14.56
C ARG A 252 -9.19 4.21 13.75
N ILE A 253 -9.84 3.15 14.24
CA ILE A 253 -9.86 1.82 13.63
C ILE A 253 -11.29 1.32 13.45
N ASN A 254 -11.48 0.38 12.51
CA ASN A 254 -12.76 -0.28 12.26
C ASN A 254 -12.89 -1.59 13.06
N PHE A 255 -11.76 -2.23 13.36
CA PHE A 255 -11.70 -3.55 13.97
C PHE A 255 -10.44 -3.70 14.83
N TYR A 256 -10.48 -4.55 15.84
CA TYR A 256 -9.30 -4.95 16.60
C TYR A 256 -9.30 -6.44 16.92
N ALA A 257 -8.10 -7.04 16.93
CA ALA A 257 -7.93 -8.46 17.20
C ALA A 257 -6.54 -8.76 17.79
N PRO A 258 -6.32 -9.95 18.39
CA PRO A 258 -4.98 -10.40 18.71
C PRO A 258 -4.15 -10.55 17.43
N ALA A 259 -2.85 -10.22 17.48
CA ALA A 259 -1.89 -10.38 16.38
C ALA A 259 -1.68 -11.86 16.06
N ARG A 260 -2.63 -12.46 15.36
CA ARG A 260 -2.68 -13.87 14.99
C ARG A 260 -3.21 -13.98 13.58
N TYR A 261 -2.38 -14.48 12.67
CA TYR A 261 -2.60 -14.43 11.22
C TYR A 261 -2.98 -15.79 10.61
N SER A 262 -3.32 -16.78 11.43
CA SER A 262 -3.81 -18.07 10.93
C SER A 262 -5.17 -17.92 10.23
N LYS A 263 -5.47 -18.83 9.30
CA LYS A 263 -6.69 -18.81 8.46
C LYS A 263 -8.01 -18.82 9.26
N ASP A 264 -7.97 -19.27 10.50
CA ASP A 264 -9.09 -19.35 11.47
C ASP A 264 -9.11 -18.18 12.46
N SER A 265 -8.29 -17.16 12.24
CA SER A 265 -8.19 -16.01 13.13
C SER A 265 -9.26 -14.95 12.86
N PRO A 266 -9.63 -14.13 13.87
CA PRO A 266 -10.56 -13.03 13.67
C PRO A 266 -10.09 -12.01 12.61
N ILE A 267 -8.76 -11.81 12.47
CA ILE A 267 -8.22 -10.95 11.42
C ILE A 267 -8.51 -11.55 10.04
N ALA A 268 -8.33 -12.87 9.89
CA ALA A 268 -8.59 -13.57 8.63
C ALA A 268 -10.06 -13.49 8.24
N ASP A 269 -10.97 -13.65 9.21
CA ASP A 269 -12.41 -13.51 8.97
C ASP A 269 -12.76 -12.10 8.50
N TYR A 270 -12.20 -11.08 9.16
CA TYR A 270 -12.49 -9.71 8.82
C TYR A 270 -11.87 -9.30 7.45
N ILE A 271 -10.66 -9.76 7.14
CA ILE A 271 -10.04 -9.53 5.83
C ILE A 271 -10.84 -10.19 4.70
N ARG A 272 -11.40 -11.40 4.92
CA ARG A 272 -12.30 -12.02 3.93
C ARG A 272 -13.53 -11.15 3.65
N GLN A 273 -14.16 -10.61 4.69
CA GLN A 273 -15.32 -9.71 4.54
C GLN A 273 -14.95 -8.45 3.74
N ILE A 274 -13.80 -7.85 4.04
CA ILE A 274 -13.32 -6.66 3.29
C ILE A 274 -13.06 -7.01 1.82
N ILE A 275 -12.41 -8.13 1.52
CA ILE A 275 -12.15 -8.57 0.15
C ILE A 275 -13.47 -8.81 -0.61
N ASP A 276 -14.45 -9.45 0.02
CA ASP A 276 -15.77 -9.68 -0.58
C ASP A 276 -16.49 -8.35 -0.89
N GLU A 277 -16.41 -7.37 0.01
CA GLU A 277 -16.97 -6.04 -0.18
C GLU A 277 -16.26 -5.26 -1.30
N VAL A 278 -14.92 -5.31 -1.34
CA VAL A 278 -14.13 -4.69 -2.41
C VAL A 278 -14.49 -5.31 -3.77
N ALA A 279 -14.59 -6.63 -3.86
CA ALA A 279 -14.94 -7.32 -5.09
C ALA A 279 -16.34 -6.91 -5.61
N MET A 280 -17.32 -6.82 -4.70
CA MET A 280 -18.67 -6.35 -5.04
C MET A 280 -18.64 -4.90 -5.53
N ARG A 281 -17.94 -4.01 -4.86
CA ARG A 281 -17.78 -2.60 -5.22
C ARG A 281 -17.14 -2.42 -6.58
N GLU A 282 -16.09 -3.17 -6.87
CA GLU A 282 -15.41 -3.10 -8.17
C GLU A 282 -16.29 -3.67 -9.31
N THR A 283 -17.10 -4.69 -9.03
CA THR A 283 -18.10 -5.19 -9.97
C THR A 283 -19.13 -4.11 -10.31
N HIS A 284 -19.64 -3.38 -9.31
CA HIS A 284 -20.56 -2.27 -9.55
C HIS A 284 -19.89 -1.15 -10.35
N ARG A 285 -18.64 -0.77 -10.02
CA ARG A 285 -17.88 0.23 -10.79
C ARG A 285 -17.70 -0.16 -12.26
N ALA A 286 -17.37 -1.42 -12.51
CA ALA A 286 -17.23 -1.92 -13.88
C ALA A 286 -18.55 -1.80 -14.66
N THR A 287 -19.68 -2.17 -14.04
CA THR A 287 -21.01 -2.03 -14.62
C THR A 287 -21.34 -0.57 -14.92
N GLU A 288 -21.12 0.34 -13.96
CA GLU A 288 -21.35 1.77 -14.17
C GLU A 288 -20.48 2.35 -15.30
N GLN A 289 -19.22 1.92 -15.39
CA GLN A 289 -18.31 2.34 -16.45
C GLN A 289 -18.80 1.91 -17.83
N GLN A 290 -19.31 0.68 -17.95
CA GLN A 290 -19.91 0.19 -19.20
C GLN A 290 -21.12 1.01 -19.63
N LEU A 291 -21.95 1.45 -18.67
CA LEU A 291 -23.13 2.28 -18.95
C LEU A 291 -22.77 3.74 -19.24
N LYS A 292 -21.72 4.27 -18.67
CA LYS A 292 -21.28 5.67 -18.90
C LYS A 292 -20.84 5.91 -20.34
N SER A 293 -20.11 5.01 -20.95
CA SER A 293 -19.53 5.19 -22.29
C SER A 293 -20.58 5.48 -23.36
N PRO A 294 -21.67 4.68 -23.48
CA PRO A 294 -22.76 5.00 -24.40
C PRO A 294 -23.49 6.31 -24.06
N ALA A 295 -23.75 6.56 -22.77
CA ALA A 295 -24.42 7.78 -22.32
C ALA A 295 -23.62 9.05 -22.63
N GLU A 296 -22.30 9.02 -22.44
CA GLU A 296 -21.41 10.13 -22.80
C GLU A 296 -21.30 10.33 -24.33
N ALA A 297 -21.30 9.24 -25.11
CA ALA A 297 -21.35 9.30 -26.56
C ALA A 297 -22.66 9.95 -27.04
N TYR A 298 -23.79 9.56 -26.47
CA TYR A 298 -25.10 10.18 -26.74
C TYR A 298 -25.09 11.69 -26.39
N ARG A 299 -24.59 12.03 -25.18
CA ARG A 299 -24.50 13.44 -24.75
C ARG A 299 -23.64 14.28 -25.69
N ARG A 300 -22.49 13.78 -26.12
CA ARG A 300 -21.63 14.46 -27.09
C ARG A 300 -22.35 14.69 -28.41
N ARG A 301 -23.08 13.72 -28.93
CA ARG A 301 -23.89 13.85 -30.15
C ARG A 301 -24.94 14.96 -30.01
N MET A 302 -25.67 14.94 -28.90
CA MET A 302 -26.69 15.96 -28.64
C MET A 302 -26.10 17.37 -28.54
N MET A 303 -24.93 17.52 -27.91
CA MET A 303 -24.25 18.84 -27.83
C MET A 303 -23.77 19.31 -29.19
N ILE A 304 -23.22 18.44 -30.03
CA ILE A 304 -22.78 18.76 -31.38
C ILE A 304 -24.01 19.13 -32.26
N SER A 305 -25.07 18.33 -32.24
CA SER A 305 -26.31 18.60 -32.98
C SER A 305 -26.91 19.97 -32.58
N ARG A 306 -26.93 20.28 -31.28
CA ARG A 306 -27.42 21.57 -30.78
C ARG A 306 -26.55 22.73 -31.22
N ALA A 307 -25.24 22.61 -31.12
CA ALA A 307 -24.29 23.63 -31.58
C ALA A 307 -24.47 23.94 -33.07
N PHE A 308 -24.68 22.93 -33.91
CA PHE A 308 -24.97 23.11 -35.34
C PHE A 308 -26.29 23.83 -35.58
N SER A 309 -27.33 23.54 -34.80
CA SER A 309 -28.63 24.20 -34.94
C SER A 309 -28.63 25.64 -34.44
N GLU A 310 -27.82 25.98 -33.40
CA GLU A 310 -27.71 27.34 -32.85
C GLU A 310 -26.79 28.27 -33.66
N LEU A 311 -25.81 27.72 -34.36
CA LEU A 311 -24.85 28.51 -35.16
C LEU A 311 -25.38 28.89 -36.54
N ASP A 312 -26.57 28.45 -36.94
CA ASP A 312 -27.19 28.72 -38.24
C ASP A 312 -26.19 28.58 -39.42
N ILE A 313 -25.36 27.53 -39.34
CA ILE A 313 -24.34 27.25 -40.33
C ILE A 313 -25.06 26.76 -41.60
N ASP A 314 -25.05 27.59 -42.63
CA ASP A 314 -25.54 27.27 -43.95
C ASP A 314 -24.63 26.18 -44.56
N MET A 315 -24.83 24.94 -44.13
CA MET A 315 -24.06 23.79 -44.58
C MET A 315 -24.81 23.10 -45.70
N PRO A 316 -24.12 22.78 -46.83
CA PRO A 316 -24.73 22.05 -47.94
C PRO A 316 -25.38 20.75 -47.43
N LYS A 317 -26.57 20.45 -47.97
CA LYS A 317 -27.37 19.31 -47.50
C LYS A 317 -26.62 17.98 -47.52
N GLU A 318 -25.75 17.80 -48.52
CA GLU A 318 -24.88 16.61 -48.63
C GLU A 318 -23.83 16.48 -47.51
N GLU A 319 -23.27 17.59 -47.07
CA GLU A 319 -22.30 17.64 -45.99
C GLU A 319 -22.99 17.38 -44.64
N ARG A 320 -24.20 17.93 -44.48
CA ARG A 320 -25.04 17.67 -43.28
C ARG A 320 -25.44 16.18 -43.17
N GLU A 321 -25.89 15.57 -44.25
CA GLU A 321 -26.22 14.14 -44.32
C GLU A 321 -25.00 13.25 -44.10
N THR A 322 -23.81 13.68 -44.56
CA THR A 322 -22.55 12.96 -44.32
C THR A 322 -22.13 13.05 -42.85
N LEU A 323 -22.30 14.20 -42.23
CA LEU A 323 -21.99 14.42 -40.82
C LEU A 323 -22.96 13.65 -39.90
N GLU A 324 -24.26 13.66 -40.23
CA GLU A 324 -25.28 12.88 -39.54
C GLU A 324 -25.01 11.39 -39.67
N LYS A 325 -24.60 10.91 -40.83
CA LYS A 325 -24.15 9.53 -41.04
C LYS A 325 -22.88 9.22 -40.27
N MET A 326 -21.88 10.09 -40.22
CA MET A 326 -20.69 9.88 -39.42
C MET A 326 -20.99 9.86 -37.91
N LEU A 327 -21.90 10.70 -37.45
CA LEU A 327 -22.38 10.70 -36.07
C LEU A 327 -23.24 9.46 -35.75
N GLY A 328 -23.97 8.89 -36.77
CA GLY A 328 -24.73 7.66 -36.66
C GLY A 328 -23.90 6.38 -36.82
N TYR A 329 -22.84 6.40 -37.64
CA TYR A 329 -22.01 5.22 -37.91
C TYR A 329 -21.24 4.71 -36.65
N PHE A 330 -21.03 5.56 -35.67
CA PHE A 330 -20.48 5.16 -34.37
C PHE A 330 -21.47 4.40 -33.49
N ASP A 331 -22.75 4.27 -33.90
CA ASP A 331 -23.80 3.56 -33.13
C ASP A 331 -23.90 2.08 -33.47
N GLU A 332 -23.59 1.71 -34.73
CA GLU A 332 -23.75 0.33 -35.21
C GLU A 332 -22.52 -0.58 -34.88
N THR A 333 -21.36 0.00 -34.61
CA THR A 333 -20.13 -0.77 -34.31
C THR A 333 -19.87 -1.03 -32.82
N SER A 334 -20.73 -0.51 -31.92
CA SER A 334 -20.64 -0.76 -30.47
C SER A 334 -21.63 -1.80 -29.95
N SER A 335 -22.31 -2.52 -30.81
CA SER A 335 -23.35 -3.52 -30.47
C SER A 335 -22.99 -4.94 -30.90
N THR A 336 -21.67 -5.27 -30.93
CA THR A 336 -21.22 -6.67 -31.08
C THR A 336 -20.14 -7.01 -30.07
#